data_7e02df2ffadc791d8e3107d2fdf1a5c2
#
_entry.id   7e02df2ffadc791d8e3107d2fdf1a5c2
#
_cell.length_a   1.000
_cell.length_b   1.000
_cell.length_c   1.000
_cell.angle_alpha   90.00
_cell.angle_beta   90.00
_cell.angle_gamma   90.00
#
_symmetry.space_group_name_H-M   'P 1'
#
loop_
_entity.id
_entity.type
_entity.pdbx_description
1 polymer ?
#
loop_
_entity_poly.entity_id
_entity_poly.type
_entity_poly.pdbx_seq_one_letter_code
_entity_poly.pdbx_strand_id
1 'polypeptide(L)'
;MINALGLLEVEGMVAAVDAADAMLKAANVRLLSHEVLDPGRLTLVVEGDLAACRAALDAGSAAARRSGCVISRREIGRPEEDTQRLIGGFQPPPPAPMPPADPASSEALLTLLASVRQGMTAGEVAAHFAWPLDKARQGLEQLFSAGTLRKRSSRYRLKNP
;
A
#
# COMPACT_ATOMS: atom_id res chain seq x y z
N MET A 1 10.84 -17.41 -7.04
CA MET A 1 12.19 -17.23 -6.42
C MET A 1 12.87 -16.10 -7.18
N ILE A 2 13.34 -15.09 -6.48
CA ILE A 2 13.99 -13.91 -7.06
C ILE A 2 15.46 -14.25 -7.32
N ASN A 3 15.94 -14.04 -8.56
CA ASN A 3 17.34 -14.34 -8.91
C ASN A 3 18.31 -13.29 -8.38
N ALA A 4 17.97 -12.01 -8.55
CA ALA A 4 18.71 -10.91 -7.99
C ALA A 4 17.80 -9.70 -7.76
N LEU A 5 18.24 -8.85 -6.85
CA LEU A 5 17.60 -7.57 -6.53
C LEU A 5 18.55 -6.42 -6.81
N GLY A 6 18.02 -5.34 -7.34
CA GLY A 6 18.67 -4.05 -7.39
C GLY A 6 17.92 -3.04 -6.54
N LEU A 7 18.62 -2.40 -5.62
CA LEU A 7 18.06 -1.36 -4.76
C LEU A 7 18.75 -0.03 -5.07
N LEU A 8 17.94 1.01 -5.28
CA LEU A 8 18.41 2.36 -5.55
C LEU A 8 17.63 3.34 -4.68
N GLU A 9 18.34 4.03 -3.80
CA GLU A 9 17.77 5.08 -2.96
C GLU A 9 18.20 6.45 -3.51
N VAL A 10 17.21 7.30 -3.77
CA VAL A 10 17.41 8.63 -4.36
C VAL A 10 16.65 9.69 -3.56
N GLU A 11 17.12 10.92 -3.64
CA GLU A 11 16.43 12.08 -3.12
C GLU A 11 15.77 12.85 -4.26
N GLY A 12 14.48 13.11 -4.11
CA GLY A 12 13.66 13.83 -5.09
C GLY A 12 12.78 12.90 -5.93
N MET A 13 11.47 13.21 -5.95
CA MET A 13 10.48 12.44 -6.71
C MET A 13 10.78 12.43 -8.21
N VAL A 14 11.20 13.56 -8.76
CA VAL A 14 11.56 13.67 -10.19
C VAL A 14 12.75 12.78 -10.52
N ALA A 15 13.78 12.79 -9.66
CA ALA A 15 14.94 11.93 -9.82
C ALA A 15 14.58 10.46 -9.72
N ALA A 16 13.65 10.09 -8.83
CA ALA A 16 13.19 8.71 -8.68
C ALA A 16 12.45 8.21 -9.92
N VAL A 17 11.56 9.02 -10.49
CA VAL A 17 10.80 8.66 -11.70
C VAL A 17 11.74 8.54 -12.91
N ASP A 18 12.66 9.49 -13.10
CA ASP A 18 13.66 9.43 -14.18
C ASP A 18 14.58 8.21 -14.02
N ALA A 19 15.01 7.91 -12.79
CA ALA A 19 15.80 6.73 -12.50
C ALA A 19 15.04 5.42 -12.80
N ALA A 20 13.79 5.31 -12.35
CA ALA A 20 12.96 4.13 -12.58
C ALA A 20 12.77 3.85 -14.08
N ASP A 21 12.44 4.89 -14.86
CA ASP A 21 12.28 4.77 -16.30
C ASP A 21 13.60 4.33 -16.98
N ALA A 22 14.72 4.95 -16.59
CA ALA A 22 16.03 4.59 -17.11
C ALA A 22 16.42 3.12 -16.77
N MET A 23 16.13 2.67 -15.55
CA MET A 23 16.38 1.30 -15.11
C MET A 23 15.59 0.28 -15.96
N LEU A 24 14.30 0.53 -16.15
CA LEU A 24 13.41 -0.37 -16.91
C LEU A 24 13.72 -0.40 -18.40
N LYS A 25 14.26 0.68 -18.96
CA LYS A 25 14.69 0.75 -20.37
C LYS A 25 16.06 0.14 -20.63
N ALA A 26 16.95 0.19 -19.64
CA ALA A 26 18.34 -0.25 -19.80
C ALA A 26 18.51 -1.76 -19.73
N ALA A 27 17.65 -2.47 -19.01
CA ALA A 27 17.82 -3.90 -18.77
C ALA A 27 16.46 -4.59 -18.56
N ASN A 28 16.45 -5.91 -18.72
CA ASN A 28 15.26 -6.73 -18.46
C ASN A 28 15.07 -6.93 -16.96
N VAL A 29 14.57 -5.93 -16.31
CA VAL A 29 14.24 -5.95 -14.88
C VAL A 29 12.77 -5.55 -14.67
N ARG A 30 12.21 -5.97 -13.53
CA ARG A 30 10.86 -5.62 -13.11
C ARG A 30 10.92 -4.80 -11.84
N LEU A 31 10.20 -3.70 -11.79
CA LEU A 31 10.05 -2.90 -10.58
C LEU A 31 9.11 -3.66 -9.61
N LEU A 32 9.61 -3.97 -8.42
CA LEU A 32 8.86 -4.66 -7.38
C LEU A 32 8.14 -3.68 -6.47
N SER A 33 8.84 -2.65 -6.02
CA SER A 33 8.29 -1.67 -5.11
C SER A 33 9.00 -0.33 -5.25
N HIS A 34 8.29 0.70 -4.84
CA HIS A 34 8.84 2.02 -4.55
C HIS A 34 8.32 2.44 -3.18
N GLU A 35 9.16 2.98 -2.35
CA GLU A 35 8.79 3.41 -1.01
C GLU A 35 9.28 4.83 -0.75
N VAL A 36 8.37 5.64 -0.21
CA VAL A 36 8.67 7.00 0.24
C VAL A 36 8.92 6.94 1.74
N LEU A 37 10.18 6.95 2.15
CA LEU A 37 10.58 6.78 3.56
C LEU A 37 10.55 8.09 4.34
N ASP A 38 10.79 9.21 3.68
CA ASP A 38 10.83 10.53 4.30
C ASP A 38 10.52 11.58 3.22
N PRO A 39 10.06 12.79 3.55
CA PRO A 39 9.82 13.81 2.54
C PRO A 39 11.00 13.98 1.61
N GLY A 40 10.87 13.48 0.37
CA GLY A 40 11.89 13.57 -0.66
C GLY A 40 12.79 12.36 -0.85
N ARG A 41 12.81 11.36 0.00
CA ARG A 41 13.55 10.12 -0.18
C ARG A 41 12.69 9.00 -0.76
N LEU A 42 13.21 8.32 -1.77
CA LEU A 42 12.54 7.19 -2.40
C LEU A 42 13.52 6.03 -2.62
N THR A 43 13.06 4.83 -2.29
CA THR A 43 13.76 3.59 -2.57
C THR A 43 13.06 2.85 -3.70
N LEU A 44 13.80 2.56 -4.77
CA LEU A 44 13.37 1.77 -5.90
C LEU A 44 13.94 0.36 -5.77
N VAL A 45 13.10 -0.66 -5.90
CA VAL A 45 13.50 -2.06 -5.84
C VAL A 45 13.13 -2.74 -7.15
N VAL A 46 14.13 -3.28 -7.84
CA VAL A 46 13.94 -4.06 -9.07
C VAL A 46 14.42 -5.48 -8.90
N GLU A 47 13.81 -6.42 -9.65
CA GLU A 47 14.26 -7.80 -9.77
C GLU A 47 14.64 -8.12 -11.20
N GLY A 48 15.58 -9.05 -11.34
CA GLY A 48 16.07 -9.57 -12.62
C GLY A 48 17.18 -10.57 -12.39
N ASP A 49 17.98 -10.83 -13.43
CA ASP A 49 19.29 -11.46 -13.22
C ASP A 49 20.30 -10.45 -12.67
N LEU A 50 21.43 -10.93 -12.14
CA LEU A 50 22.41 -10.07 -11.49
C LEU A 50 23.02 -9.04 -12.45
N ALA A 51 23.27 -9.42 -13.71
CA ALA A 51 23.83 -8.54 -14.72
C ALA A 51 22.80 -7.45 -15.13
N ALA A 52 21.54 -7.85 -15.30
CA ALA A 52 20.45 -6.93 -15.59
C ALA A 52 20.24 -5.94 -14.43
N CYS A 53 20.27 -6.38 -13.18
CA CYS A 53 20.16 -5.50 -12.02
C CYS A 53 21.31 -4.49 -11.96
N ARG A 54 22.55 -4.91 -12.25
CA ARG A 54 23.70 -3.99 -12.33
C ARG A 54 23.55 -2.95 -13.42
N ALA A 55 23.19 -3.37 -14.63
CA ALA A 55 22.97 -2.45 -15.75
C ALA A 55 21.83 -1.46 -15.45
N ALA A 56 20.74 -1.92 -14.88
CA ALA A 56 19.64 -1.09 -14.44
C ALA A 56 20.10 -0.06 -13.40
N LEU A 57 20.81 -0.48 -12.36
CA LEU A 57 21.32 0.42 -11.32
C LEU A 57 22.30 1.47 -11.86
N ASP A 58 23.15 1.10 -12.82
CA ASP A 58 24.07 2.04 -13.46
C ASP A 58 23.30 3.12 -14.24
N ALA A 59 22.32 2.71 -15.05
CA ALA A 59 21.47 3.61 -15.81
C ALA A 59 20.61 4.51 -14.91
N GLY A 60 19.96 3.92 -13.89
CA GLY A 60 19.14 4.66 -12.94
C GLY A 60 19.94 5.67 -12.13
N SER A 61 21.14 5.27 -11.65
CA SER A 61 22.03 6.18 -10.93
C SER A 61 22.51 7.36 -11.80
N ALA A 62 22.81 7.10 -13.06
CA ALA A 62 23.21 8.16 -14.02
C ALA A 62 22.04 9.12 -14.29
N ALA A 63 20.83 8.61 -14.44
CA ALA A 63 19.62 9.41 -14.62
C ALA A 63 19.32 10.28 -13.38
N ALA A 64 19.29 9.66 -12.20
CA ALA A 64 18.98 10.34 -10.95
C ALA A 64 19.91 11.54 -10.66
N ARG A 65 21.20 11.41 -10.96
CA ARG A 65 22.18 12.48 -10.74
C ARG A 65 21.96 13.75 -11.57
N ARG A 66 21.10 13.70 -12.60
CA ARG A 66 20.77 14.89 -13.41
C ARG A 66 19.76 15.81 -12.72
N SER A 67 18.89 15.26 -11.88
CA SER A 67 17.76 15.97 -11.29
C SER A 67 17.65 15.83 -9.77
N GLY A 68 18.55 15.05 -9.14
CA GLY A 68 18.56 14.81 -7.71
C GLY A 68 19.86 14.18 -7.22
N CYS A 69 19.80 13.51 -6.09
CA CYS A 69 20.94 12.87 -5.45
C CYS A 69 20.70 11.36 -5.32
N VAL A 70 21.73 10.56 -5.62
CA VAL A 70 21.77 9.13 -5.30
C VAL A 70 22.34 8.98 -3.90
N ILE A 71 21.55 8.43 -2.98
CA ILE A 71 21.94 8.25 -1.58
C ILE A 71 22.67 6.92 -1.42
N SER A 72 22.08 5.84 -1.91
CA SER A 72 22.69 4.52 -1.88
C SER A 72 22.23 3.66 -3.05
N ARG A 73 23.03 2.67 -3.38
CA ARG A 73 22.66 1.61 -4.33
C ARG A 73 23.28 0.29 -3.93
N ARG A 74 22.58 -0.80 -4.18
CA ARG A 74 23.07 -2.15 -3.90
C ARG A 74 22.41 -3.17 -4.83
N GLU A 75 23.19 -4.14 -5.28
CA GLU A 75 22.69 -5.38 -5.86
C GLU A 75 22.84 -6.52 -4.86
N ILE A 76 21.88 -7.45 -4.86
CA ILE A 76 21.86 -8.67 -4.05
C ILE A 76 21.56 -9.83 -4.97
N GLY A 77 22.54 -10.72 -5.17
CA GLY A 77 22.33 -11.96 -5.92
C GLY A 77 21.79 -13.06 -5.02
N ARG A 78 20.78 -13.79 -5.48
CA ARG A 78 20.13 -14.88 -4.75
C ARG A 78 19.74 -14.48 -3.33
N PRO A 79 18.83 -13.50 -3.17
CA PRO A 79 18.41 -13.09 -1.85
C PRO A 79 17.75 -14.28 -1.14
N GLU A 80 18.06 -14.45 0.14
CA GLU A 80 17.43 -15.45 1.00
C GLU A 80 15.91 -15.22 1.10
N GLU A 81 15.14 -16.27 1.36
CA GLU A 81 13.68 -16.18 1.41
C GLU A 81 13.18 -15.12 2.40
N ASP A 82 13.81 -15.01 3.54
CA ASP A 82 13.45 -14.01 4.54
C ASP A 82 13.76 -12.59 4.06
N THR A 83 14.83 -12.39 3.27
CA THR A 83 15.12 -11.11 2.61
C THR A 83 14.04 -10.77 1.55
N GLN A 84 13.59 -11.78 0.79
CA GLN A 84 12.49 -11.59 -0.18
C GLN A 84 11.19 -11.19 0.53
N ARG A 85 10.91 -11.75 1.70
CA ARG A 85 9.75 -11.39 2.53
C ARG A 85 9.83 -9.96 3.05
N LEU A 86 11.02 -9.44 3.38
CA LEU A 86 11.19 -8.04 3.77
C LEU A 86 10.71 -7.09 2.66
N ILE A 87 11.00 -7.37 1.40
CA ILE A 87 10.59 -6.54 0.27
C ILE A 87 9.07 -6.61 0.06
N GLY A 88 8.48 -7.80 0.19
CA GLY A 88 7.03 -7.98 0.21
C GLY A 88 6.36 -7.42 1.46
N GLY A 89 7.08 -7.34 2.56
CA GLY A 89 6.61 -6.89 3.87
C GLY A 89 6.56 -5.37 4.05
N PHE A 90 7.16 -4.59 3.15
CA PHE A 90 6.95 -3.14 3.07
C PHE A 90 5.57 -2.77 2.49
N GLN A 91 4.90 -3.72 1.84
CA GLN A 91 3.46 -3.60 1.64
C GLN A 91 2.76 -4.12 2.90
N PRO A 92 1.85 -3.34 3.50
CA PRO A 92 1.03 -3.90 4.57
C PRO A 92 0.41 -5.20 4.04
N PRO A 93 0.42 -6.29 4.82
CA PRO A 93 -0.19 -7.54 4.38
C PRO A 93 -1.59 -7.20 3.84
N PRO A 94 -2.01 -7.82 2.70
CA PRO A 94 -3.37 -7.63 2.25
C PRO A 94 -4.28 -7.84 3.47
N PRO A 95 -5.26 -6.96 3.70
CA PRO A 95 -6.12 -7.09 4.86
C PRO A 95 -6.57 -8.54 4.92
N ALA A 96 -6.32 -9.20 6.05
CA ALA A 96 -6.71 -10.59 6.24
C ALA A 96 -8.17 -10.71 5.78
N PRO A 97 -8.55 -11.79 5.05
CA PRO A 97 -9.93 -11.96 4.62
C PRO A 97 -10.81 -11.74 5.85
N MET A 98 -11.58 -10.67 5.82
CA MET A 98 -12.41 -10.28 6.96
C MET A 98 -13.35 -11.46 7.24
N PRO A 99 -13.43 -11.96 8.47
CA PRO A 99 -14.42 -12.95 8.80
C PRO A 99 -15.79 -12.43 8.37
N PRO A 100 -16.67 -13.29 7.81
CA PRO A 100 -17.98 -12.86 7.38
C PRO A 100 -18.66 -12.11 8.53
N ALA A 101 -19.25 -10.95 8.22
CA ALA A 101 -19.97 -10.18 9.22
C ALA A 101 -21.05 -11.08 9.84
N ASP A 102 -21.13 -11.10 11.15
CA ASP A 102 -22.26 -11.70 11.84
C ASP A 102 -23.54 -11.08 11.29
N PRO A 103 -24.45 -11.84 10.66
CA PRO A 103 -25.65 -11.29 10.05
C PRO A 103 -26.47 -10.45 11.06
N ALA A 104 -26.50 -10.86 12.31
CA ALA A 104 -27.12 -10.12 13.40
C ALA A 104 -26.46 -8.75 13.64
N SER A 105 -25.14 -8.64 13.48
CA SER A 105 -24.43 -7.37 13.62
C SER A 105 -24.72 -6.42 12.44
N SER A 106 -24.90 -6.96 11.24
CA SER A 106 -25.20 -6.16 10.04
C SER A 106 -26.62 -5.59 10.09
N GLU A 107 -27.61 -6.36 10.50
CA GLU A 107 -29.00 -5.93 10.65
C GLU A 107 -29.14 -4.85 11.75
N ALA A 108 -28.45 -5.05 12.88
CA ALA A 108 -28.43 -4.05 13.95
C ALA A 108 -27.83 -2.72 13.49
N LEU A 109 -26.75 -2.76 12.71
CA LEU A 109 -26.13 -1.56 12.13
C LEU A 109 -27.06 -0.84 11.15
N LEU A 110 -27.75 -1.59 10.29
CA LEU A 110 -28.70 -1.01 9.33
C LEU A 110 -29.89 -0.36 10.05
N THR A 111 -30.43 -1.01 11.07
CA THR A 111 -31.52 -0.48 11.89
C THR A 111 -31.12 0.81 12.61
N LEU A 112 -29.92 0.83 13.20
CA LEU A 112 -29.38 2.03 13.85
C LEU A 112 -29.17 3.16 12.85
N LEU A 113 -28.55 2.90 11.71
CA LEU A 113 -28.28 3.91 10.69
C LEU A 113 -29.57 4.43 10.00
N ALA A 114 -30.64 3.63 9.98
CA ALA A 114 -31.95 4.04 9.50
C ALA A 114 -32.60 5.10 10.42
N SER A 115 -32.35 5.01 11.72
CA SER A 115 -32.88 5.96 12.71
C SER A 115 -32.14 7.30 12.72
N VAL A 116 -30.89 7.35 12.20
CA VAL A 116 -30.01 8.54 12.28
C VAL A 116 -29.77 9.17 10.91
N ARG A 117 -30.59 10.18 10.56
CA ARG A 117 -30.48 10.87 9.26
C ARG A 117 -29.12 11.52 8.94
N GLN A 118 -28.37 11.90 9.96
CA GLN A 118 -27.05 12.56 9.78
C GLN A 118 -25.90 11.57 9.56
N GLY A 119 -26.18 10.26 9.70
CA GLY A 119 -25.17 9.23 9.68
C GLY A 119 -24.32 9.19 10.95
N MET A 120 -23.54 8.13 11.13
CA MET A 120 -22.71 7.89 12.32
C MET A 120 -21.28 7.59 11.95
N THR A 121 -20.36 7.96 12.84
CA THR A 121 -18.95 7.55 12.78
C THR A 121 -18.77 6.17 13.40
N ALA A 122 -17.66 5.50 13.11
CA ALA A 122 -17.33 4.23 13.73
C ALA A 122 -17.23 4.32 15.26
N GLY A 123 -16.78 5.45 15.78
CA GLY A 123 -16.72 5.70 17.22
C GLY A 123 -18.09 5.80 17.89
N GLU A 124 -19.04 6.51 17.26
CA GLU A 124 -20.41 6.62 17.74
C GLU A 124 -21.14 5.27 17.72
N VAL A 125 -20.90 4.46 16.68
CA VAL A 125 -21.45 3.09 16.58
C VAL A 125 -20.83 2.18 17.65
N ALA A 126 -19.53 2.25 17.85
CA ALA A 126 -18.82 1.48 18.88
C ALA A 126 -19.37 1.80 20.28
N ALA A 127 -19.60 3.07 20.58
CA ALA A 127 -20.16 3.52 21.84
C ALA A 127 -21.62 3.05 22.03
N HIS A 128 -22.43 3.08 20.96
CA HIS A 128 -23.85 2.70 21.02
C HIS A 128 -24.04 1.22 21.34
N PHE A 129 -23.23 0.34 20.72
CA PHE A 129 -23.31 -1.11 20.92
C PHE A 129 -22.34 -1.66 21.97
N ALA A 130 -21.55 -0.81 22.60
CA ALA A 130 -20.43 -1.20 23.48
C ALA A 130 -19.46 -2.19 22.78
N TRP A 131 -19.23 -1.99 21.47
CA TRP A 131 -18.31 -2.81 20.68
C TRP A 131 -16.89 -2.21 20.69
N PRO A 132 -15.87 -3.06 20.48
CA PRO A 132 -14.54 -2.57 20.13
C PRO A 132 -14.61 -1.73 18.84
N LEU A 133 -13.82 -0.66 18.77
CA LEU A 133 -13.80 0.26 17.62
C LEU A 133 -13.53 -0.46 16.30
N ASP A 134 -12.66 -1.48 16.32
CA ASP A 134 -12.32 -2.27 15.15
C ASP A 134 -13.51 -3.09 14.62
N LYS A 135 -14.31 -3.67 15.52
CA LYS A 135 -15.55 -4.38 15.15
C LYS A 135 -16.56 -3.43 14.50
N ALA A 136 -16.74 -2.23 15.05
CA ALA A 136 -17.63 -1.22 14.47
C ALA A 136 -17.16 -0.74 13.10
N ARG A 137 -15.85 -0.49 12.94
CA ARG A 137 -15.25 -0.14 11.65
C ARG A 137 -15.46 -1.25 10.63
N GLN A 138 -15.18 -2.48 10.99
CA GLN A 138 -15.31 -3.65 10.12
C GLN A 138 -16.72 -3.80 9.59
N GLY A 139 -17.75 -3.75 10.46
CA GLY A 139 -19.14 -3.85 10.05
C GLY A 139 -19.57 -2.72 9.10
N LEU A 140 -19.14 -1.49 9.38
CA LEU A 140 -19.46 -0.32 8.53
C LEU A 140 -18.76 -0.41 7.17
N GLU A 141 -17.50 -0.82 7.10
CA GLU A 141 -16.77 -0.98 5.83
C GLU A 141 -17.31 -2.14 5.00
N GLN A 142 -17.78 -3.22 5.61
CA GLN A 142 -18.44 -4.32 4.90
C GLN A 142 -19.75 -3.86 4.25
N LEU A 143 -20.60 -3.15 4.98
CA LEU A 143 -21.85 -2.60 4.45
C LEU A 143 -21.61 -1.50 3.39
N PHE A 144 -20.52 -0.75 3.52
CA PHE A 144 -20.09 0.22 2.52
C PHE A 144 -19.62 -0.49 1.24
N SER A 145 -18.81 -1.54 1.35
CA SER A 145 -18.34 -2.35 0.22
C SER A 145 -19.49 -3.09 -0.48
N ALA A 146 -20.50 -3.52 0.27
CA ALA A 146 -21.73 -4.09 -0.26
C ALA A 146 -22.64 -3.04 -0.98
N GLY A 147 -22.25 -1.75 -0.96
CA GLY A 147 -22.98 -0.68 -1.62
C GLY A 147 -24.23 -0.19 -0.89
N THR A 148 -24.50 -0.67 0.33
CA THR A 148 -25.66 -0.34 1.14
C THR A 148 -25.51 1.00 1.85
N LEU A 149 -24.25 1.40 2.15
CA LEU A 149 -23.94 2.66 2.81
C LEU A 149 -23.23 3.65 1.87
N ARG A 150 -23.35 4.95 2.21
CA ARG A 150 -22.54 6.05 1.68
C ARG A 150 -21.62 6.55 2.79
N LYS A 151 -20.38 6.84 2.45
CA LYS A 151 -19.39 7.47 3.33
C LYS A 151 -19.18 8.91 2.87
N ARG A 152 -19.31 9.85 3.80
CA ARG A 152 -18.95 11.25 3.58
C ARG A 152 -18.11 11.72 4.76
N SER A 153 -16.87 12.07 4.49
CA SER A 153 -15.87 12.29 5.54
C SER A 153 -15.73 11.01 6.40
N SER A 154 -15.90 11.07 7.71
CA SER A 154 -15.84 9.92 8.64
C SER A 154 -17.21 9.34 9.01
N ARG A 155 -18.31 9.81 8.39
CA ARG A 155 -19.67 9.39 8.70
C ARG A 155 -20.23 8.44 7.66
N TYR A 156 -20.89 7.39 8.12
CA TYR A 156 -21.59 6.40 7.32
C TYR A 156 -23.09 6.61 7.44
N ARG A 157 -23.80 6.56 6.33
CA ARG A 157 -25.28 6.67 6.30
C ARG A 157 -25.86 5.73 5.26
N LEU A 158 -27.10 5.32 5.42
CA LEU A 158 -27.82 4.52 4.42
C LEU A 158 -27.89 5.26 3.09
N LYS A 159 -27.70 4.50 2.03
CA LYS A 159 -27.93 4.97 0.67
C LYS A 159 -29.43 4.89 0.43
N ASN A 160 -30.13 6.02 0.48
CA ASN A 160 -31.54 6.04 0.07
C ASN A 160 -31.66 5.54 -1.37
N PRO A 161 -32.68 4.72 -1.69
CA PRO A 161 -32.93 4.25 -3.05
C PRO A 161 -33.15 5.39 -4.03
#